data_9225b926c11a21e75e1f25ef28ae4fa3
#
_entry.id   9225b926c11a21e75e1f25ef28ae4fa3
#
_cell.length_a   1.000
_cell.length_b   1.000
_cell.length_c   1.000
_cell.angle_alpha   90.00
_cell.angle_beta   90.00
_cell.angle_gamma   90.00
#
_symmetry.space_group_name_H-M   'P 1'
#
loop_
_entity.id
_entity.type
_entity.pdbx_description
1 polymer ?
#
loop_
_entity_poly.entity_id
_entity_poly.type
_entity_poly.pdbx_seq_one_letter_code
_entity_poly.pdbx_strand_id
1 'polypeptide(L)'
;MTAVRIPPVLRAQAGNNKKVEVTGATVGAALESLLEQYPGLREQVFTDDGALNRFVNVYVNGRDVRYEQELETPVAESDEVILLPAMAGGR
;
A
#
# COMPACT_ATOMS: atom_id res chain seq x y z
N MET A 1 -9.55 -6.01 11.16
CA MET A 1 -8.64 -6.10 10.03
C MET A 1 -8.53 -4.74 9.37
N THR A 2 -7.38 -4.45 8.81
CA THR A 2 -7.13 -3.19 8.13
C THR A 2 -7.46 -3.35 6.65
N ALA A 3 -7.98 -2.32 6.02
CA ALA A 3 -8.31 -2.38 4.60
C ALA A 3 -7.27 -1.61 3.81
N VAL A 4 -6.86 -2.17 2.65
CA VAL A 4 -6.00 -1.48 1.70
C VAL A 4 -6.83 -1.17 0.47
N ARG A 5 -6.93 0.11 0.11
CA ARG A 5 -7.62 0.52 -1.11
C ARG A 5 -6.66 0.45 -2.28
N ILE A 6 -7.13 -0.17 -3.35
CA ILE A 6 -6.31 -0.44 -4.53
C ILE A 6 -6.70 0.54 -5.63
N PRO A 7 -5.75 1.30 -6.18
CA PRO A 7 -6.08 2.23 -7.27
C PRO A 7 -6.41 1.46 -8.55
N PRO A 8 -7.17 2.08 -9.46
CA PRO A 8 -7.58 1.37 -10.68
C PRO A 8 -6.43 0.76 -11.46
N VAL A 9 -5.27 1.42 -11.50
CA VAL A 9 -4.13 0.93 -12.28
C VAL A 9 -3.54 -0.37 -11.73
N LEU A 10 -3.82 -0.71 -10.47
CA LEU A 10 -3.29 -1.92 -9.86
C LEU A 10 -4.35 -2.99 -9.62
N ARG A 11 -5.61 -2.71 -9.93
CA ARG A 11 -6.70 -3.64 -9.58
C ARG A 11 -6.62 -4.97 -10.32
N ALA A 12 -6.12 -4.97 -11.54
CA ALA A 12 -5.99 -6.21 -12.28
C ALA A 12 -5.08 -7.21 -11.58
N GLN A 13 -4.09 -6.71 -10.84
CA GLN A 13 -3.15 -7.56 -10.10
C GLN A 13 -3.62 -7.83 -8.68
N ALA A 14 -4.77 -7.31 -8.31
CA ALA A 14 -5.38 -7.50 -6.99
C ALA A 14 -6.75 -8.13 -7.11
N GLY A 15 -6.93 -9.01 -8.10
CA GLY A 15 -8.20 -9.70 -8.30
C GLY A 15 -9.34 -8.79 -8.68
N ASN A 16 -9.04 -7.63 -9.26
CA ASN A 16 -10.02 -6.60 -9.62
C ASN A 16 -10.76 -6.03 -8.40
N ASN A 17 -10.17 -6.15 -7.22
CA ASN A 17 -10.77 -5.62 -6.00
C ASN A 17 -10.40 -4.17 -5.80
N LYS A 18 -11.39 -3.38 -5.39
CA LYS A 18 -11.15 -1.99 -5.02
C LYS A 18 -10.52 -1.89 -3.65
N LYS A 19 -10.74 -2.89 -2.80
CA LYS A 19 -10.29 -2.88 -1.42
C LYS A 19 -10.01 -4.32 -1.02
N VAL A 20 -8.91 -4.52 -0.28
CA VAL A 20 -8.50 -5.84 0.19
C VAL A 20 -8.28 -5.74 1.68
N GLU A 21 -8.82 -6.69 2.44
CA GLU A 21 -8.60 -6.75 3.88
C GLU A 21 -7.29 -7.45 4.16
N VAL A 22 -6.52 -6.86 5.07
CA VAL A 22 -5.18 -7.35 5.40
C VAL A 22 -5.00 -7.33 6.91
N THR A 23 -3.94 -7.96 7.38
CA THR A 23 -3.55 -7.92 8.79
C THR A 23 -2.19 -7.25 8.90
N GLY A 24 -1.94 -6.66 10.07
CA GLY A 24 -0.66 -6.05 10.33
C GLY A 24 -0.81 -4.84 11.24
N ALA A 25 0.21 -4.59 12.05
CA ALA A 25 0.21 -3.46 12.96
C ALA A 25 0.95 -2.24 12.41
N THR A 26 1.61 -2.41 11.27
CA THR A 26 2.31 -1.31 10.59
C THR A 26 1.95 -1.35 9.12
N VAL A 27 2.27 -0.25 8.44
CA VAL A 27 2.07 -0.18 6.99
C VAL A 27 2.82 -1.30 6.29
N GLY A 28 4.07 -1.54 6.70
CA GLY A 28 4.86 -2.61 6.09
C GLY A 28 4.22 -3.97 6.26
N ALA A 29 3.74 -4.28 7.45
CA ALA A 29 3.09 -5.57 7.71
C ALA A 29 1.79 -5.68 6.92
N ALA A 30 1.01 -4.59 6.85
CA ALA A 30 -0.22 -4.59 6.09
C ALA A 30 0.03 -4.82 4.60
N LEU A 31 1.06 -4.18 4.05
CA LEU A 31 1.39 -4.36 2.65
C LEU A 31 1.93 -5.76 2.38
N GLU A 32 2.71 -6.34 3.29
CA GLU A 32 3.16 -7.72 3.11
C GLU A 32 1.98 -8.68 3.12
N SER A 33 0.98 -8.44 3.98
CA SER A 33 -0.23 -9.25 3.99
C SER A 33 -0.94 -9.16 2.64
N LEU A 34 -1.00 -7.97 2.06
CA LEU A 34 -1.58 -7.78 0.74
C LEU A 34 -0.81 -8.58 -0.31
N LEU A 35 0.52 -8.57 -0.25
CA LEU A 35 1.35 -9.25 -1.24
C LEU A 35 1.30 -10.76 -1.10
N GLU A 36 0.99 -11.27 0.09
CA GLU A 36 0.76 -12.70 0.26
C GLU A 36 -0.48 -13.15 -0.50
N GLN A 37 -1.48 -12.28 -0.59
CA GLN A 37 -2.69 -12.58 -1.33
C GLN A 37 -2.53 -12.35 -2.81
N TYR A 38 -1.76 -11.33 -3.19
CA TYR A 38 -1.60 -10.91 -4.58
C TYR A 38 -0.13 -10.64 -4.88
N PRO A 39 0.69 -11.70 -5.05
CA PRO A 39 2.14 -11.51 -5.24
C PRO A 39 2.51 -10.65 -6.46
N GLY A 40 1.63 -10.57 -7.45
CA GLY A 40 1.90 -9.76 -8.63
C GLY A 40 2.02 -8.27 -8.36
N LEU A 41 1.60 -7.83 -7.16
CA LEU A 41 1.73 -6.42 -6.80
C LEU A 41 3.11 -6.06 -6.28
N ARG A 42 3.97 -7.03 -6.01
CA ARG A 42 5.24 -6.75 -5.31
C ARG A 42 6.09 -5.72 -6.04
N GLU A 43 6.26 -5.88 -7.34
CA GLU A 43 7.09 -4.96 -8.11
C GLU A 43 6.48 -3.57 -8.21
N GLN A 44 5.17 -3.48 -8.03
CA GLN A 44 4.49 -2.19 -8.08
C GLN A 44 4.59 -1.44 -6.76
N VAL A 45 4.65 -2.17 -5.65
CA VAL A 45 4.60 -1.58 -4.32
C VAL A 45 5.99 -1.39 -3.73
N PHE A 46 6.88 -2.33 -3.96
CA PHE A 46 8.22 -2.31 -3.37
C PHE A 46 9.30 -2.31 -4.44
N THR A 47 10.43 -1.71 -4.10
CA THR A 47 11.64 -1.83 -4.92
C THR A 47 12.36 -3.14 -4.57
N ASP A 48 13.41 -3.45 -5.31
CA ASP A 48 14.22 -4.64 -5.06
C ASP A 48 14.86 -4.62 -3.67
N ASP A 49 15.10 -3.43 -3.13
CA ASP A 49 15.69 -3.27 -1.79
C ASP A 49 14.68 -3.48 -0.68
N GLY A 50 13.40 -3.65 -1.00
CA GLY A 50 12.37 -3.76 0.01
C GLY A 50 11.82 -2.43 0.48
N ALA A 51 12.21 -1.33 -0.14
CA ALA A 51 11.65 -0.02 0.18
C ALA A 51 10.41 0.24 -0.64
N LEU A 52 9.62 1.24 -0.22
CA LEU A 52 8.45 1.62 -1.00
C LEU A 52 8.87 2.16 -2.36
N ASN A 53 8.14 1.72 -3.38
CA ASN A 53 8.38 2.18 -4.75
C ASN A 53 8.00 3.66 -4.82
N ARG A 54 8.88 4.47 -5.43
CA ARG A 54 8.68 5.92 -5.52
C ARG A 54 7.45 6.27 -6.37
N PHE A 55 6.98 5.37 -7.20
CA PHE A 55 5.83 5.62 -8.06
C PHE A 55 4.51 5.26 -7.39
N VAL A 56 4.55 4.89 -6.13
CA VAL A 56 3.35 4.60 -5.34
C VAL A 56 3.38 5.44 -4.09
N ASN A 57 2.30 6.17 -3.86
CA ASN A 57 2.10 6.88 -2.60
C ASN A 57 1.21 6.04 -1.71
N VAL A 58 1.56 5.98 -0.44
CA VAL A 58 0.79 5.22 0.55
C VAL A 58 0.29 6.20 1.61
N TYR A 59 -1.00 6.16 1.86
CA TYR A 59 -1.64 7.03 2.85
C TYR A 59 -2.31 6.18 3.92
N VAL A 60 -2.25 6.63 5.15
CA VAL A 60 -3.02 6.06 6.25
C VAL A 60 -3.96 7.14 6.74
N ASN A 61 -5.26 6.92 6.56
CA ASN A 61 -6.30 7.88 6.95
C ASN A 61 -6.03 9.27 6.42
N GLY A 62 -5.53 9.35 5.19
CA GLY A 62 -5.29 10.63 4.53
C GLY A 62 -3.90 11.24 4.77
N ARG A 63 -3.03 10.55 5.51
CA ARG A 63 -1.67 11.05 5.76
C ARG A 63 -0.67 10.23 4.96
N ASP A 64 0.16 10.92 4.19
CA ASP A 64 1.22 10.27 3.43
C ASP A 64 2.25 9.70 4.40
N VAL A 65 2.52 8.40 4.28
CA VAL A 65 3.43 7.72 5.22
C VAL A 65 4.86 8.22 5.12
N ARG A 66 5.23 8.86 4.00
CA ARG A 66 6.57 9.43 3.86
C ARG A 66 6.82 10.56 4.86
N TYR A 67 5.75 11.20 5.33
CA TYR A 67 5.85 12.23 6.35
C TYR A 67 5.56 11.68 7.74
N GLU A 68 5.38 10.36 7.84
CA GLU A 68 5.23 9.67 9.12
C GLU A 68 6.44 8.78 9.33
N GLN A 69 6.26 7.48 9.42
CA GLN A 69 7.36 6.54 9.65
C GLN A 69 7.50 5.54 8.50
N GLU A 70 7.00 5.88 7.34
CA GLU A 70 7.04 5.04 6.14
C GLU A 70 6.49 3.65 6.47
N LEU A 71 7.26 2.58 6.24
CA LEU A 71 6.77 1.23 6.48
C LEU A 71 6.55 0.94 7.96
N GLU A 72 7.16 1.72 8.86
CA GLU A 72 7.00 1.54 10.29
C GLU A 72 5.79 2.29 10.85
N THR A 73 5.08 3.03 10.01
CA THR A 73 3.90 3.77 10.43
C THR A 73 2.88 2.81 11.02
N PRO A 74 2.44 3.03 12.27
CA PRO A 74 1.47 2.12 12.87
C PRO A 74 0.09 2.25 12.24
N VAL A 75 -0.61 1.14 12.15
CA VAL A 75 -2.00 1.11 11.68
C VAL A 75 -2.83 0.32 12.66
N ALA A 76 -4.07 0.77 12.86
CA ALA A 76 -5.04 0.09 13.70
C ALA A 76 -6.06 -0.62 12.81
N GLU A 77 -6.87 -1.48 13.42
CA GLU A 77 -7.85 -2.25 12.67
C GLU A 77 -8.84 -1.38 11.90
N SER A 78 -9.17 -0.23 12.47
CA SER A 78 -10.13 0.67 11.84
C SER A 78 -9.48 1.62 10.83
N ASP A 79 -8.17 1.59 10.70
CA ASP A 79 -7.47 2.47 9.76
C ASP A 79 -7.59 1.94 8.35
N GLU A 80 -7.48 2.85 7.40
CA GLU A 80 -7.51 2.49 5.99
C GLU A 80 -6.20 2.91 5.34
N VAL A 81 -5.57 1.97 4.65
CA VAL A 81 -4.36 2.22 3.89
C VAL A 81 -4.76 2.42 2.44
N ILE A 82 -4.34 3.51 1.84
CA ILE A 82 -4.70 3.86 0.46
C ILE A 82 -3.43 3.88 -0.38
N LEU A 83 -3.46 3.11 -1.47
CA LEU A 83 -2.38 3.14 -2.45
C LEU A 83 -2.80 4.05 -3.59
N LEU A 84 -1.96 4.99 -3.95
CA LEU A 84 -2.21 5.89 -5.06
C LEU A 84 -0.97 5.94 -5.95
N PRO A 85 -1.15 5.94 -7.27
CA PRO A 85 0.00 6.10 -8.14
C PRO A 85 0.56 7.50 -8.01
N ALA A 86 1.88 7.60 -7.93
CA ALA A 86 2.54 8.90 -7.95
C ALA A 86 2.80 9.27 -9.40
N MET A 87 2.44 10.49 -9.76
CA MET A 87 2.66 10.94 -11.13
C MET A 87 4.14 11.23 -11.32
N ALA A 88 4.76 10.52 -12.23
CA ALA A 88 6.15 10.76 -12.54
C ALA A 88 6.28 12.16 -13.15
N GLY A 89 7.29 12.87 -12.72
CA GLY A 89 7.51 14.22 -13.18
C GLY A 89 6.60 15.23 -12.50
N GLY A 90 5.83 14.80 -11.62
CA GLY A 90 4.92 15.63 -10.87
C GLY A 90 3.87 16.19 -11.72
N ARG A 91 4.34 16.02 -12.18
CA ARG A 91 3.72 16.79 -12.77
C ARG A 91 3.13 16.79 -12.85
#